data_eb204cda1c820b67c1581577c8ac6ec1
#
_entry.id   eb204cda1c820b67c1581577c8ac6ec1
#
_cell.length_a   1.000
_cell.length_b   1.000
_cell.length_c   1.000
_cell.angle_alpha   90.00
_cell.angle_beta   90.00
_cell.angle_gamma   90.00
#
_symmetry.space_group_name_H-M   'P 1'
#
loop_
_entity.id
_entity.type
_entity.pdbx_description
1 polymer ?
#
loop_
_entity_poly.entity_id
_entity_poly.type
_entity_poly.pdbx_seq_one_letter_code
_entity_poly.pdbx_strand_id
1 'polypeptide(L)'
;MKIGYARVSTITQNLDSQIDALKKAGCGKIITEQASGSVANRAELLKAKEHTLRSGDTFVVWRLDRLGRSLKDLISWTEWFAQNNIGFESICEGINTNTSTGKLFVHIFGALSEFEHNLIKERTKSGLEAARARGREGGRPLKLNKNKRQLAVDLYNGRKHSIKQICETVGISKPTLYKYVYRMKKQAS
;
A
#
# COMPACT_ATOMS: atom_id res chain seq x y z
N MET A 1 13.37 23.55 15.09
CA MET A 1 12.31 24.58 15.05
C MET A 1 10.95 23.92 14.88
N LYS A 2 9.79 24.68 15.11
CA LYS A 2 8.47 24.14 14.77
C LYS A 2 8.10 24.50 13.34
N ILE A 3 7.69 23.49 12.55
CA ILE A 3 7.28 23.61 11.14
C ILE A 3 5.86 23.12 11.02
N GLY A 4 4.95 24.04 10.70
CA GLY A 4 3.52 23.78 10.56
C GLY A 4 3.17 23.26 9.16
N TYR A 5 2.15 22.40 9.09
CA TYR A 5 1.57 21.96 7.83
C TYR A 5 0.06 22.11 7.84
N ALA A 6 -0.46 22.82 6.85
CA ALA A 6 -1.88 23.06 6.64
C ALA A 6 -2.31 22.51 5.28
N ARG A 7 -3.45 21.80 5.25
CA ARG A 7 -3.99 21.20 4.03
C ARG A 7 -5.48 21.48 3.87
N VAL A 8 -5.88 21.85 2.65
CA VAL A 8 -7.30 22.04 2.27
C VAL A 8 -7.62 21.23 1.02
N SER A 9 -8.85 20.76 0.92
CA SER A 9 -9.35 20.03 -0.26
C SER A 9 -9.96 20.96 -1.31
N THR A 10 -10.46 22.14 -0.90
CA THR A 10 -11.08 23.17 -1.76
C THR A 10 -10.68 24.55 -1.27
N ILE A 11 -10.70 25.52 -2.17
CA ILE A 11 -10.32 26.95 -1.89
C ILE A 11 -11.18 27.58 -0.81
N THR A 12 -12.40 27.08 -0.58
CA THR A 12 -13.37 27.64 0.39
C THR A 12 -13.26 27.04 1.78
N GLN A 13 -12.44 26.02 2.01
CA GLN A 13 -12.24 25.48 3.36
C GLN A 13 -11.18 26.31 4.10
N ASN A 14 -11.54 26.68 5.31
CA ASN A 14 -10.88 27.60 6.23
C ASN A 14 -9.37 27.28 6.46
N LEU A 15 -8.52 27.64 5.48
CA LEU A 15 -7.06 27.54 5.61
C LEU A 15 -6.55 28.50 6.68
N ASP A 16 -7.19 29.66 6.81
CA ASP A 16 -6.78 30.72 7.74
C ASP A 16 -6.84 30.26 9.19
N SER A 17 -7.90 29.51 9.59
CA SER A 17 -8.00 28.98 10.95
C SER A 17 -6.89 27.96 11.28
N GLN A 18 -6.46 27.15 10.29
CA GLN A 18 -5.34 26.22 10.47
C GLN A 18 -4.02 27.00 10.61
N ILE A 19 -3.81 28.00 9.77
CA ILE A 19 -2.62 28.86 9.80
C ILE A 19 -2.53 29.60 11.14
N ASP A 20 -3.64 30.17 11.61
CA ASP A 20 -3.67 30.88 12.88
C ASP A 20 -3.39 29.95 14.08
N ALA A 21 -3.94 28.73 14.07
CA ALA A 21 -3.65 27.73 15.10
C ALA A 21 -2.17 27.34 15.08
N LEU A 22 -1.58 27.12 13.90
CA LEU A 22 -0.16 26.80 13.74
C LEU A 22 0.75 27.95 14.18
N LYS A 23 0.40 29.22 13.87
CA LYS A 23 1.13 30.39 14.36
C LYS A 23 1.09 30.48 15.89
N LYS A 24 -0.11 30.27 16.49
CA LYS A 24 -0.27 30.25 17.96
C LYS A 24 0.53 29.13 18.62
N ALA A 25 0.71 28.00 17.94
CA ALA A 25 1.55 26.91 18.41
C ALA A 25 3.08 27.19 18.28
N GLY A 26 3.46 28.37 17.75
CA GLY A 26 4.85 28.80 17.62
C GLY A 26 5.56 28.24 16.38
N CYS A 27 4.85 27.91 15.31
CA CYS A 27 5.47 27.50 14.06
C CYS A 27 6.17 28.69 13.38
N GLY A 28 7.49 28.57 13.20
CA GLY A 28 8.30 29.58 12.51
C GLY A 28 8.19 29.52 10.98
N LYS A 29 7.80 28.37 10.45
CA LYS A 29 7.51 28.14 9.03
C LYS A 29 6.22 27.34 8.89
N ILE A 30 5.35 27.72 7.95
CA ILE A 30 4.10 27.00 7.65
C ILE A 30 4.10 26.62 6.17
N ILE A 31 3.89 25.35 5.92
CA ILE A 31 3.76 24.77 4.58
C ILE A 31 2.28 24.57 4.31
N THR A 32 1.81 25.08 3.18
CA THR A 32 0.41 24.97 2.78
C THR A 32 0.28 24.08 1.56
N GLU A 33 -0.71 23.18 1.55
CA GLU A 33 -0.98 22.31 0.44
C GLU A 33 -2.45 22.36 0.01
N GLN A 34 -2.66 22.54 -1.29
CA GLN A 34 -3.98 22.41 -1.91
C GLN A 34 -4.08 21.03 -2.54
N ALA A 35 -4.96 20.19 -2.01
CA ALA A 35 -5.19 18.85 -2.50
C ALA A 35 -6.58 18.75 -3.11
N SER A 36 -6.70 18.86 -4.43
CA SER A 36 -7.96 18.60 -5.16
C SER A 36 -8.00 17.16 -5.65
N GLY A 37 -9.10 16.45 -5.29
CA GLY A 37 -9.41 15.12 -5.84
C GLY A 37 -8.81 13.91 -5.10
N SER A 38 -9.18 12.71 -5.55
CA SER A 38 -8.84 11.41 -4.94
C SER A 38 -7.35 11.02 -5.07
N VAL A 39 -6.63 11.65 -6.00
CA VAL A 39 -5.18 11.46 -6.24
C VAL A 39 -4.45 12.75 -5.90
N ALA A 40 -4.65 13.27 -4.70
CA ALA A 40 -3.91 14.44 -4.27
C ALA A 40 -2.45 14.05 -4.05
N ASN A 41 -1.62 14.40 -5.02
CA ASN A 41 -0.17 14.35 -4.87
C ASN A 41 0.21 15.35 -3.78
N ARG A 42 0.73 14.87 -2.63
CA ARG A 42 1.18 15.72 -1.51
C ARG A 42 2.57 16.27 -1.80
N ALA A 43 2.68 17.01 -2.88
CA ALA A 43 3.95 17.49 -3.39
C ALA A 43 4.69 18.35 -2.36
N GLU A 44 3.97 19.23 -1.66
CA GLU A 44 4.56 20.12 -0.67
C GLU A 44 4.98 19.36 0.60
N LEU A 45 4.19 18.37 1.03
CA LEU A 45 4.57 17.50 2.14
C LEU A 45 5.80 16.64 1.82
N LEU A 46 5.89 16.10 0.59
CA LEU A 46 7.05 15.34 0.14
C LEU A 46 8.30 16.23 0.00
N LYS A 47 8.16 17.42 -0.56
CA LYS A 47 9.25 18.42 -0.58
C LYS A 47 9.71 18.80 0.82
N ALA A 48 8.77 18.93 1.77
CA ALA A 48 9.11 19.21 3.16
C ALA A 48 9.94 18.08 3.78
N LYS A 49 9.57 16.84 3.48
CA LYS A 49 10.29 15.64 3.90
C LYS A 49 11.75 15.63 3.40
N GLU A 50 11.96 16.00 2.15
CA GLU A 50 13.26 15.91 1.48
C GLU A 50 14.16 17.13 1.75
N HIS A 51 13.57 18.33 1.84
CA HIS A 51 14.35 19.55 1.77
C HIS A 51 14.17 20.52 2.95
N THR A 52 13.13 20.35 3.76
CA THR A 52 12.80 21.33 4.80
C THR A 52 13.03 20.80 6.21
N LEU A 53 12.59 19.57 6.48
CA LEU A 53 12.64 18.96 7.81
C LEU A 53 14.05 18.47 8.15
N ARG A 54 14.51 18.80 9.35
CA ARG A 54 15.84 18.42 9.86
C ARG A 54 15.70 17.76 11.23
N SER A 55 16.70 16.96 11.59
CA SER A 55 16.79 16.39 12.94
C SER A 55 16.68 17.47 14.01
N GLY A 56 15.89 17.24 15.03
CA GLY A 56 15.58 18.19 16.10
C GLY A 56 14.44 19.17 15.80
N ASP A 57 13.88 19.18 14.59
CA ASP A 57 12.65 19.92 14.29
C ASP A 57 11.40 19.24 14.87
N THR A 58 10.32 19.99 14.97
CA THR A 58 8.99 19.46 15.33
C THR A 58 8.00 19.77 14.21
N PHE A 59 7.44 18.75 13.61
CA PHE A 59 6.39 18.88 12.60
C PHE A 59 5.03 19.01 13.26
N VAL A 60 4.30 20.07 12.95
CA VAL A 60 3.04 20.43 13.63
C VAL A 60 1.90 20.44 12.65
N VAL A 61 0.80 19.76 12.99
CA VAL A 61 -0.46 19.79 12.23
C VAL A 61 -1.59 20.29 13.12
N TRP A 62 -2.60 20.89 12.52
CA TRP A 62 -3.81 21.28 13.25
C TRP A 62 -4.58 20.06 13.75
N ARG A 63 -4.73 19.02 12.87
CA ARG A 63 -5.41 17.74 13.16
C ARG A 63 -4.71 16.60 12.43
N LEU A 64 -4.85 15.38 12.98
CA LEU A 64 -4.26 14.17 12.41
C LEU A 64 -4.70 13.90 10.96
N ASP A 65 -5.95 14.23 10.60
CA ASP A 65 -6.49 14.05 9.26
C ASP A 65 -5.85 14.97 8.20
N ARG A 66 -5.08 15.98 8.63
CA ARG A 66 -4.25 16.80 7.74
C ARG A 66 -2.99 16.06 7.33
N LEU A 67 -2.40 15.26 8.22
CA LEU A 67 -1.20 14.45 7.94
C LEU A 67 -1.54 13.13 7.27
N GLY A 68 -2.39 12.30 7.87
CA GLY A 68 -2.74 10.96 7.40
C GLY A 68 -4.10 10.89 6.68
N ARG A 69 -4.21 10.05 5.66
CA ARG A 69 -5.49 9.69 5.00
C ARG A 69 -6.07 8.39 5.55
N SER A 70 -5.25 7.63 6.21
CA SER A 70 -5.58 6.38 6.88
C SER A 70 -4.71 6.23 8.11
N LEU A 71 -5.08 5.34 9.02
CA LEU A 71 -4.27 5.02 10.16
C LEU A 71 -2.87 4.52 9.74
N LYS A 72 -2.81 3.68 8.72
CA LYS A 72 -1.55 3.18 8.16
C LYS A 72 -0.63 4.31 7.65
N ASP A 73 -1.20 5.29 6.93
CA ASP A 73 -0.46 6.45 6.41
C ASP A 73 0.08 7.30 7.58
N LEU A 74 -0.75 7.53 8.61
CA LEU A 74 -0.35 8.26 9.81
C LEU A 74 0.80 7.58 10.55
N ILE A 75 0.75 6.26 10.71
CA ILE A 75 1.80 5.46 11.35
C ILE A 75 3.11 5.57 10.55
N SER A 76 3.04 5.40 9.23
CA SER A 76 4.23 5.53 8.37
C SER A 76 4.90 6.91 8.52
N TRP A 77 4.13 7.98 8.68
CA TRP A 77 4.66 9.31 8.92
C TRP A 77 5.29 9.43 10.32
N THR A 78 4.62 8.93 11.35
CA THR A 78 5.16 9.01 12.73
C THR A 78 6.41 8.17 12.90
N GLU A 79 6.49 7.01 12.27
CA GLU A 79 7.72 6.18 12.23
C GLU A 79 8.86 6.92 11.52
N TRP A 80 8.56 7.53 10.37
CA TRP A 80 9.56 8.30 9.64
C TRP A 80 10.07 9.49 10.46
N PHE A 81 9.20 10.22 11.15
CA PHE A 81 9.62 11.30 12.05
C PHE A 81 10.52 10.78 13.16
N ALA A 82 10.17 9.68 13.80
CA ALA A 82 10.97 9.07 14.85
C ALA A 82 12.36 8.63 14.36
N GLN A 83 12.44 7.97 13.19
CA GLN A 83 13.70 7.53 12.57
C GLN A 83 14.63 8.69 12.22
N ASN A 84 14.06 9.86 11.90
CA ASN A 84 14.83 11.06 11.54
C ASN A 84 15.01 12.04 12.71
N ASN A 85 14.65 11.62 13.93
CA ASN A 85 14.72 12.46 15.13
C ASN A 85 13.93 13.76 14.99
N ILE A 86 12.73 13.71 14.41
CA ILE A 86 11.81 14.81 14.23
C ILE A 86 10.64 14.61 15.18
N GLY A 87 10.31 15.63 15.99
CA GLY A 87 9.12 15.63 16.83
C GLY A 87 7.85 15.78 15.98
N PHE A 88 6.74 15.23 16.45
CA PHE A 88 5.43 15.40 15.83
C PHE A 88 4.42 15.95 16.84
N GLU A 89 3.62 16.93 16.43
CA GLU A 89 2.58 17.54 17.25
C GLU A 89 1.27 17.68 16.47
N SER A 90 0.16 17.23 17.07
CA SER A 90 -1.20 17.50 16.59
C SER A 90 -1.95 18.33 17.60
N ILE A 91 -2.37 19.54 17.19
CA ILE A 91 -2.90 20.56 18.11
C ILE A 91 -4.24 20.13 18.69
N CYS A 92 -5.20 19.72 17.83
CA CYS A 92 -6.56 19.40 18.27
C CYS A 92 -6.63 18.13 19.14
N GLU A 93 -5.84 17.13 18.82
CA GLU A 93 -5.81 15.88 19.58
C GLU A 93 -4.87 15.95 20.81
N GLY A 94 -4.11 17.04 20.96
CA GLY A 94 -3.17 17.21 22.07
C GLY A 94 -2.01 16.21 22.07
N ILE A 95 -1.66 15.66 20.90
CA ILE A 95 -0.58 14.68 20.75
C ILE A 95 0.73 15.42 20.52
N ASN A 96 1.75 15.10 21.34
CA ASN A 96 3.10 15.62 21.16
C ASN A 96 4.11 14.49 21.44
N THR A 97 4.79 14.01 20.39
CA THR A 97 5.73 12.89 20.49
C THR A 97 7.02 13.22 21.26
N ASN A 98 7.24 14.48 21.60
CA ASN A 98 8.33 14.87 22.50
C ASN A 98 8.00 14.55 23.96
N THR A 99 6.76 14.24 24.29
CA THR A 99 6.31 13.82 25.63
C THR A 99 6.18 12.30 25.73
N SER A 100 6.28 11.75 26.94
CA SER A 100 6.07 10.32 27.19
C SER A 100 4.67 9.86 26.77
N THR A 101 3.65 10.66 27.04
CA THR A 101 2.26 10.39 26.64
C THR A 101 2.11 10.35 25.11
N GLY A 102 2.71 11.30 24.39
CA GLY A 102 2.66 11.31 22.93
C GLY A 102 3.40 10.13 22.31
N LYS A 103 4.53 9.70 22.88
CA LYS A 103 5.22 8.46 22.48
C LYS A 103 4.34 7.24 22.67
N LEU A 104 3.63 7.15 23.79
CA LEU A 104 2.67 6.07 24.05
C LEU A 104 1.58 6.01 22.97
N PHE A 105 1.02 7.16 22.54
CA PHE A 105 0.05 7.19 21.45
C PHE A 105 0.60 6.60 20.15
N VAL A 106 1.85 6.94 19.78
CA VAL A 106 2.50 6.37 18.58
C VAL A 106 2.62 4.84 18.69
N HIS A 107 3.02 4.32 19.85
CA HIS A 107 3.10 2.87 20.07
C HIS A 107 1.74 2.18 19.99
N ILE A 108 0.68 2.78 20.56
CA ILE A 108 -0.69 2.25 20.47
C ILE A 108 -1.16 2.21 19.01
N PHE A 109 -0.96 3.27 18.25
CA PHE A 109 -1.31 3.30 16.83
C PHE A 109 -0.51 2.27 16.01
N GLY A 110 0.78 2.10 16.31
CA GLY A 110 1.62 1.07 15.70
C GLY A 110 1.06 -0.34 15.94
N ALA A 111 0.78 -0.67 17.21
CA ALA A 111 0.19 -1.95 17.59
C ALA A 111 -1.19 -2.19 16.94
N LEU A 112 -2.03 -1.17 16.86
CA LEU A 112 -3.35 -1.25 16.23
C LEU A 112 -3.23 -1.53 14.72
N SER A 113 -2.30 -0.90 14.03
CA SER A 113 -2.06 -1.15 12.60
C SER A 113 -1.55 -2.57 12.33
N GLU A 114 -0.64 -3.05 13.16
CA GLU A 114 -0.14 -4.42 13.07
C GLU A 114 -1.27 -5.43 13.30
N PHE A 115 -2.12 -5.18 14.28
CA PHE A 115 -3.31 -5.99 14.54
C PHE A 115 -4.26 -6.01 13.33
N GLU A 116 -4.62 -4.86 12.76
CA GLU A 116 -5.46 -4.80 11.56
C GLU A 116 -4.83 -5.55 10.37
N HIS A 117 -3.53 -5.42 10.17
CA HIS A 117 -2.81 -6.14 9.12
C HIS A 117 -2.86 -7.66 9.32
N ASN A 118 -2.69 -8.13 10.54
CA ASN A 118 -2.78 -9.55 10.89
C ASN A 118 -4.20 -10.09 10.68
N LEU A 119 -5.23 -9.35 11.07
CA LEU A 119 -6.63 -9.71 10.78
C LEU A 119 -6.91 -9.84 9.28
N ILE A 120 -6.39 -8.95 8.44
CA ILE A 120 -6.54 -9.03 6.99
C ILE A 120 -5.83 -10.28 6.45
N LYS A 121 -4.63 -10.60 6.93
CA LYS A 121 -3.90 -11.83 6.55
C LYS A 121 -4.68 -13.08 6.92
N GLU A 122 -5.21 -13.14 8.13
CA GLU A 122 -6.01 -14.28 8.61
C GLU A 122 -7.28 -14.48 7.77
N ARG A 123 -8.03 -13.40 7.51
CA ARG A 123 -9.21 -13.45 6.66
C ARG A 123 -8.88 -13.90 5.24
N THR A 124 -7.78 -13.40 4.67
CA THR A 124 -7.33 -13.80 3.34
C THR A 124 -6.93 -15.27 3.30
N LYS A 125 -6.19 -15.74 4.31
CA LYS A 125 -5.79 -17.14 4.44
C LYS A 125 -7.00 -18.07 4.52
N SER A 126 -7.93 -17.77 5.43
CA SER A 126 -9.19 -18.53 5.60
C SER A 126 -10.03 -18.53 4.33
N GLY A 127 -10.14 -17.38 3.65
CA GLY A 127 -10.84 -17.27 2.37
C GLY A 127 -10.20 -18.12 1.26
N LEU A 128 -8.87 -18.17 1.18
CA LEU A 128 -8.13 -19.00 0.23
C LEU A 128 -8.29 -20.50 0.54
N GLU A 129 -8.24 -20.88 1.80
CA GLU A 129 -8.46 -22.27 2.24
C GLU A 129 -9.87 -22.73 1.90
N ALA A 130 -10.89 -21.91 2.19
CA ALA A 130 -12.28 -22.19 1.82
C ALA A 130 -12.48 -22.26 0.29
N ALA A 131 -11.81 -21.41 -0.47
CA ALA A 131 -11.86 -21.46 -1.94
C ALA A 131 -11.22 -22.74 -2.48
N ARG A 132 -10.07 -23.15 -1.93
CA ARG A 132 -9.39 -24.41 -2.30
C ARG A 132 -10.21 -25.64 -1.95
N ALA A 133 -10.84 -25.65 -0.76
CA ALA A 133 -11.75 -26.74 -0.36
C ALA A 133 -12.94 -26.90 -1.31
N ARG A 134 -13.38 -25.79 -1.97
CA ARG A 134 -14.42 -25.80 -3.01
C ARG A 134 -13.88 -26.07 -4.42
N GLY A 135 -12.61 -26.53 -4.56
CA GLY A 135 -11.97 -26.83 -5.84
C GLY A 135 -11.60 -25.59 -6.68
N ARG A 136 -11.61 -24.39 -6.09
CA ARG A 136 -11.17 -23.18 -6.80
C ARG A 136 -9.65 -23.04 -6.70
N GLU A 137 -8.98 -23.19 -7.83
CA GLU A 137 -7.54 -22.90 -7.93
C GLU A 137 -7.36 -21.41 -8.27
N GLY A 138 -6.60 -20.70 -7.44
CA GLY A 138 -6.22 -19.31 -7.73
C GLY A 138 -5.13 -19.25 -8.80
N GLY A 139 -4.86 -18.06 -9.30
CA GLY A 139 -3.81 -17.79 -10.25
C GLY A 139 -4.31 -17.36 -11.63
N ARG A 140 -3.37 -17.13 -12.56
CA ARG A 140 -3.70 -16.73 -13.93
C ARG A 140 -4.44 -17.87 -14.65
N PRO A 141 -5.59 -17.61 -15.29
CA PRO A 141 -6.31 -18.60 -16.07
C PRO A 141 -5.42 -19.26 -17.12
N LEU A 142 -5.65 -20.55 -17.35
CA LEU A 142 -4.89 -21.28 -18.36
C LEU A 142 -5.24 -20.72 -19.76
N LYS A 143 -4.20 -20.54 -20.59
CA LYS A 143 -4.36 -19.95 -21.94
C LYS A 143 -5.29 -20.78 -22.85
N LEU A 144 -5.30 -22.09 -22.66
CA LEU A 144 -6.12 -23.01 -23.45
C LEU A 144 -7.24 -23.62 -22.60
N ASN A 145 -8.40 -23.82 -23.22
CA ASN A 145 -9.48 -24.60 -22.64
C ASN A 145 -9.12 -26.09 -22.55
N LYS A 146 -9.92 -26.89 -21.85
CA LYS A 146 -9.66 -28.32 -21.59
C LYS A 146 -9.42 -29.12 -22.89
N ASN A 147 -10.26 -28.90 -23.92
CA ASN A 147 -10.18 -29.65 -25.19
C ASN A 147 -8.90 -29.32 -25.97
N LYS A 148 -8.52 -28.04 -26.07
CA LYS A 148 -7.27 -27.63 -26.75
C LYS A 148 -6.03 -28.09 -25.99
N ARG A 149 -6.08 -28.18 -24.67
CA ARG A 149 -4.97 -28.73 -23.87
C ARG A 149 -4.80 -30.21 -24.13
N GLN A 150 -5.91 -30.97 -24.17
CA GLN A 150 -5.86 -32.38 -24.51
C GLN A 150 -5.27 -32.58 -25.89
N LEU A 151 -5.77 -31.87 -26.90
CA LEU A 151 -5.24 -31.93 -28.26
C LEU A 151 -3.74 -31.66 -28.31
N ALA A 152 -3.24 -30.64 -27.58
CA ALA A 152 -1.81 -30.32 -27.55
C ALA A 152 -0.96 -31.49 -26.98
N VAL A 153 -1.50 -32.16 -25.96
CA VAL A 153 -0.81 -33.33 -25.33
C VAL A 153 -0.88 -34.54 -26.24
N ASP A 154 -2.00 -34.79 -26.89
CA ASP A 154 -2.17 -35.91 -27.83
C ASP A 154 -1.25 -35.77 -29.06
N LEU A 155 -1.15 -34.59 -29.63
CA LEU A 155 -0.19 -34.28 -30.71
C LEU A 155 1.27 -34.46 -30.27
N TYR A 156 1.61 -34.10 -29.03
CA TYR A 156 2.93 -34.30 -28.46
C TYR A 156 3.25 -35.78 -28.26
N ASN A 157 2.34 -36.54 -27.72
CA ASN A 157 2.52 -37.99 -27.46
C ASN A 157 2.54 -38.81 -28.76
N GLY A 158 1.79 -38.39 -29.77
CA GLY A 158 1.73 -39.03 -31.08
C GLY A 158 3.02 -38.95 -31.92
N ARG A 159 3.95 -38.04 -31.52
CA ARG A 159 5.29 -37.87 -32.15
C ARG A 159 5.31 -37.67 -33.69
N LYS A 160 4.14 -37.37 -34.29
CA LYS A 160 3.98 -37.17 -35.74
C LYS A 160 4.29 -35.72 -36.19
N HIS A 161 4.36 -34.79 -35.24
CA HIS A 161 4.56 -33.35 -35.50
C HIS A 161 5.72 -32.81 -34.71
N SER A 162 6.45 -31.87 -35.28
CA SER A 162 7.51 -31.16 -34.57
C SER A 162 6.90 -30.24 -33.45
N ILE A 163 7.69 -29.99 -32.39
CA ILE A 163 7.28 -29.10 -31.30
C ILE A 163 6.85 -27.70 -31.81
N LYS A 164 7.54 -27.23 -32.86
CA LYS A 164 7.23 -25.94 -33.50
C LYS A 164 5.82 -25.96 -34.15
N GLN A 165 5.53 -26.99 -34.93
CA GLN A 165 4.22 -27.18 -35.57
C GLN A 165 3.09 -27.29 -34.52
N ILE A 166 3.28 -28.08 -33.45
CA ILE A 166 2.29 -28.19 -32.37
C ILE A 166 2.02 -26.82 -31.75
N CYS A 167 3.07 -26.08 -31.42
CA CYS A 167 2.95 -24.75 -30.82
C CYS A 167 2.21 -23.75 -31.72
N GLU A 168 2.47 -23.77 -33.01
CA GLU A 168 1.79 -22.94 -34.01
C GLU A 168 0.31 -23.32 -34.14
N THR A 169 0.02 -24.60 -34.28
CA THR A 169 -1.35 -25.12 -34.42
C THR A 169 -2.23 -24.77 -33.23
N VAL A 170 -1.71 -24.88 -32.01
CA VAL A 170 -2.49 -24.66 -30.79
C VAL A 170 -2.36 -23.21 -30.27
N GLY A 171 -1.48 -22.41 -30.84
CA GLY A 171 -1.29 -21.00 -30.48
C GLY A 171 -0.62 -20.78 -29.09
N ILE A 172 0.36 -21.62 -28.72
CA ILE A 172 1.07 -21.54 -27.44
C ILE A 172 2.60 -21.55 -27.64
N SER A 173 3.31 -21.11 -26.61
CA SER A 173 4.77 -21.21 -26.60
C SER A 173 5.26 -22.60 -26.18
N LYS A 174 6.47 -22.95 -26.57
CA LYS A 174 7.15 -24.20 -26.20
C LYS A 174 7.15 -24.47 -24.67
N PRO A 175 7.48 -23.51 -23.79
CA PRO A 175 7.38 -23.72 -22.35
C PRO A 175 5.97 -24.04 -21.87
N THR A 176 4.95 -23.43 -22.50
CA THR A 176 3.54 -23.68 -22.13
C THR A 176 3.11 -25.07 -22.54
N LEU A 177 3.55 -25.58 -23.70
CA LEU A 177 3.31 -26.96 -24.13
C LEU A 177 3.87 -27.96 -23.11
N TYR A 178 5.15 -27.83 -22.75
CA TYR A 178 5.77 -28.73 -21.78
C TYR A 178 5.10 -28.66 -20.40
N LYS A 179 4.65 -27.50 -19.97
CA LYS A 179 3.88 -27.35 -18.73
C LYS A 179 2.56 -28.13 -18.76
N TYR A 180 1.85 -28.17 -19.89
CA TYR A 180 0.64 -28.97 -20.04
C TYR A 180 0.93 -30.46 -20.05
N VAL A 181 1.94 -30.90 -20.81
CA VAL A 181 2.35 -32.30 -20.84
C VAL A 181 2.74 -32.81 -19.44
N TYR A 182 3.52 -32.04 -18.69
CA TYR A 182 3.92 -32.37 -17.32
C TYR A 182 2.71 -32.51 -16.38
N ARG A 183 1.79 -31.53 -16.43
CA ARG A 183 0.59 -31.56 -15.57
C ARG A 183 -0.30 -32.75 -15.84
N MET A 184 -0.50 -33.11 -17.11
CA MET A 184 -1.34 -34.26 -17.45
C MET A 184 -0.69 -35.59 -17.07
N LYS A 185 0.61 -35.73 -17.21
CA LYS A 185 1.34 -36.93 -16.70
C LYS A 185 1.16 -37.09 -15.19
N LYS A 186 1.26 -35.99 -14.42
CA LYS A 186 1.08 -36.01 -12.95
C LYS A 186 -0.37 -36.33 -12.52
N GLN A 187 -1.38 -36.09 -13.36
CA GLN A 187 -2.78 -36.42 -13.06
C GLN A 187 -3.12 -37.88 -13.42
N ALA A 188 -2.29 -38.55 -14.23
CA ALA A 188 -2.50 -39.92 -14.66
C ALA A 188 -1.68 -40.95 -13.82
N SER A 189 -0.81 -40.45 -12.96
CA SER A 189 -0.07 -41.22 -11.93
C SER A 189 -0.73 -41.06 -10.56
#